data_67da47d14459775b3aca103ef9fecf88
#
_entry.id   67da47d14459775b3aca103ef9fecf88
#
_cell.length_a   1.000
_cell.length_b   1.000
_cell.length_c   1.000
_cell.angle_alpha   90.00
_cell.angle_beta   90.00
_cell.angle_gamma   90.00
#
_symmetry.space_group_name_H-M   'P 1'
#
loop_
_entity.id
_entity.type
_entity.pdbx_description
1 polymer ?
#
loop_
_entity_poly.entity_id
_entity_poly.type
_entity_poly.pdbx_seq_one_letter_code
_entity_poly.pdbx_strand_id
1 'polypeptide(L)'
;MARQPPTQDRRGTPLTSLLQSVRTVPYTWGSTLEERQAPFPADDHFPDPDDQLFRALDVAAPAPLTFRWLCQLRAAPYSYDWLDNLGRQSPRRLTTGLDDLAAGQRIMFIFRLVDFARDKHLTLTLRGKSAALFGEAAITYRVVAITPERSRIVVKLAIHYPFWGRWPLIRWLFAIGDLIMMRKQLGTLSKLAEAMARRAGL
;
A
#
# COMPACT_ATOMS: atom_id res chain seq x y z
N MET A 1 16.25 -39.17 -40.55
CA MET A 1 14.88 -38.56 -40.47
C MET A 1 14.44 -38.59 -39.01
N ALA A 2 14.74 -37.54 -38.25
CA ALA A 2 14.40 -37.43 -36.81
C ALA A 2 13.07 -36.68 -36.68
N ARG A 3 12.07 -37.31 -36.06
CA ARG A 3 10.77 -36.69 -35.76
C ARG A 3 10.93 -35.75 -34.58
N GLN A 4 10.62 -34.47 -34.76
CA GLN A 4 10.44 -33.51 -33.68
C GLN A 4 9.19 -33.86 -32.86
N PRO A 5 9.25 -33.77 -31.51
CA PRO A 5 8.07 -33.92 -30.67
C PRO A 5 7.15 -32.66 -30.79
N PRO A 6 5.82 -32.81 -30.63
CA PRO A 6 4.89 -31.74 -30.76
C PRO A 6 5.05 -30.74 -29.59
N THR A 7 5.18 -29.46 -29.92
CA THR A 7 5.10 -28.34 -28.98
C THR A 7 3.72 -28.30 -28.33
N GLN A 8 3.63 -28.64 -27.06
CA GLN A 8 2.40 -28.43 -26.26
C GLN A 8 2.15 -26.93 -26.09
N ASP A 9 1.16 -26.46 -26.85
CA ASP A 9 0.55 -25.15 -26.68
C ASP A 9 -0.18 -25.06 -25.30
N ARG A 10 0.50 -24.50 -24.29
CA ARG A 10 -0.10 -24.24 -22.96
C ARG A 10 -0.91 -22.95 -23.02
N ARG A 11 -1.95 -22.91 -23.82
CA ARG A 11 -3.01 -21.90 -23.67
C ARG A 11 -3.91 -22.33 -22.53
N GLY A 12 -3.66 -21.80 -21.34
CA GLY A 12 -4.58 -21.95 -20.21
C GLY A 12 -5.97 -21.45 -20.62
N THR A 13 -7.00 -22.22 -20.30
CA THR A 13 -8.39 -21.82 -20.56
C THR A 13 -8.70 -20.48 -19.88
N PRO A 14 -9.54 -19.61 -20.49
CA PRO A 14 -9.87 -18.29 -19.93
C PRO A 14 -10.41 -18.35 -18.49
N LEU A 15 -11.06 -19.44 -18.10
CA LEU A 15 -11.50 -19.70 -16.72
C LEU A 15 -10.32 -19.84 -15.73
N THR A 16 -9.24 -20.50 -16.13
CA THR A 16 -8.06 -20.69 -15.26
C THR A 16 -7.35 -19.37 -15.01
N SER A 17 -7.26 -18.49 -16.02
CA SER A 17 -6.66 -17.16 -15.88
C SER A 17 -7.53 -16.22 -15.01
N LEU A 18 -8.86 -16.29 -15.13
CA LEU A 18 -9.79 -15.54 -14.28
C LEU A 18 -9.71 -15.98 -12.82
N LEU A 19 -9.70 -17.28 -12.55
CA LEU A 19 -9.57 -17.82 -11.19
C LEU A 19 -8.21 -17.46 -10.57
N GLN A 20 -7.14 -17.45 -11.36
CA GLN A 20 -5.82 -17.03 -10.92
C GLN A 20 -5.79 -15.52 -10.60
N SER A 21 -6.43 -14.69 -11.41
CA SER A 21 -6.56 -13.25 -11.17
C SER A 21 -7.36 -12.96 -9.91
N VAL A 22 -8.49 -13.63 -9.68
CA VAL A 22 -9.30 -13.47 -8.47
C VAL A 22 -8.51 -13.82 -7.20
N ARG A 23 -7.61 -14.82 -7.27
CA ARG A 23 -6.76 -15.22 -6.14
C ARG A 23 -5.62 -14.24 -5.87
N THR A 24 -5.04 -13.63 -6.90
CA THR A 24 -3.82 -12.80 -6.79
C THR A 24 -4.12 -11.31 -6.61
N VAL A 25 -5.23 -10.79 -7.14
CA VAL A 25 -5.59 -9.37 -7.04
C VAL A 25 -5.59 -8.85 -5.60
N PRO A 26 -6.11 -9.58 -4.58
CA PRO A 26 -6.05 -9.12 -3.20
C PRO A 26 -4.63 -8.90 -2.67
N TYR A 27 -3.63 -9.56 -3.27
CA TYR A 27 -2.23 -9.44 -2.85
C TYR A 27 -1.42 -8.43 -3.69
N THR A 28 -1.82 -8.16 -4.94
CA THR A 28 -0.95 -7.47 -5.92
C THR A 28 -1.62 -6.31 -6.66
N TRP A 29 -2.72 -5.77 -6.11
CA TRP A 29 -3.52 -4.77 -6.81
C TRP A 29 -2.71 -3.56 -7.30
N GLY A 30 -2.78 -3.32 -8.62
CA GLY A 30 -2.16 -2.17 -9.30
C GLY A 30 -0.64 -2.25 -9.44
N SER A 31 0.05 -3.18 -8.74
CA SER A 31 1.51 -3.27 -8.79
C SER A 31 2.02 -4.09 -9.98
N THR A 32 3.17 -3.71 -10.53
CA THR A 32 3.89 -4.46 -11.56
C THR A 32 4.74 -5.58 -10.93
N LEU A 33 5.23 -6.50 -11.76
CA LEU A 33 6.16 -7.54 -11.30
C LEU A 33 7.48 -6.93 -10.80
N GLU A 34 8.01 -5.95 -11.51
CA GLU A 34 9.23 -5.24 -11.16
C GLU A 34 9.11 -4.54 -9.80
N GLU A 35 8.00 -3.86 -9.54
CA GLU A 35 7.72 -3.22 -8.26
C GLU A 35 7.69 -4.21 -7.10
N ARG A 36 7.14 -5.41 -7.33
CA ARG A 36 7.10 -6.45 -6.29
C ARG A 36 8.44 -7.11 -6.01
N GLN A 37 9.35 -7.10 -6.98
CA GLN A 37 10.70 -7.64 -6.84
C GLN A 37 11.71 -6.61 -6.29
N ALA A 38 11.36 -5.33 -6.32
CA ALA A 38 12.22 -4.28 -5.80
C ALA A 38 12.34 -4.36 -4.26
N PRO A 39 13.50 -4.03 -3.68
CA PRO A 39 13.65 -3.97 -2.22
C PRO A 39 12.82 -2.83 -1.63
N PHE A 40 12.25 -3.06 -0.45
CA PHE A 40 11.51 -2.07 0.32
C PHE A 40 12.08 -1.94 1.74
N PRO A 41 12.11 -0.74 2.33
CA PRO A 41 12.52 -0.58 3.74
C PRO A 41 11.71 -1.43 4.74
N ALA A 42 10.48 -1.82 4.39
CA ALA A 42 9.70 -2.77 5.20
C ALA A 42 10.39 -4.14 5.35
N ASP A 43 11.22 -4.54 4.39
CA ASP A 43 11.91 -5.83 4.40
C ASP A 43 12.97 -5.91 5.50
N ASP A 44 13.58 -4.78 5.85
CA ASP A 44 14.56 -4.69 6.93
C ASP A 44 13.92 -4.89 8.32
N HIS A 45 12.62 -4.64 8.43
CA HIS A 45 11.86 -4.81 9.66
C HIS A 45 11.18 -6.17 9.77
N PHE A 46 10.90 -6.81 8.62
CA PHE A 46 10.21 -8.11 8.51
C PHE A 46 10.82 -8.93 7.37
N PRO A 47 11.98 -9.60 7.60
CA PRO A 47 12.69 -10.34 6.55
C PRO A 47 11.92 -11.56 6.04
N ASP A 48 11.15 -12.24 6.91
CA ASP A 48 10.39 -13.47 6.58
C ASP A 48 8.90 -13.33 6.90
N PRO A 49 8.15 -12.44 6.22
CA PRO A 49 6.73 -12.26 6.49
C PRO A 49 5.91 -13.48 6.04
N ASP A 50 4.81 -13.75 6.74
CA ASP A 50 3.83 -14.77 6.32
C ASP A 50 3.20 -14.45 4.96
N ASP A 51 2.89 -13.15 4.73
CA ASP A 51 2.37 -12.64 3.47
C ASP A 51 2.95 -11.26 3.15
N GLN A 52 2.97 -10.96 1.85
CA GLN A 52 3.33 -9.64 1.31
C GLN A 52 2.20 -9.15 0.41
N LEU A 53 1.66 -7.98 0.72
CA LEU A 53 0.60 -7.36 -0.03
C LEU A 53 1.11 -6.10 -0.72
N PHE A 54 0.82 -5.96 -2.01
CA PHE A 54 1.25 -4.82 -2.81
C PHE A 54 0.06 -4.03 -3.32
N ARG A 55 0.19 -2.72 -3.32
CA ARG A 55 -0.80 -1.77 -3.81
C ARG A 55 -0.10 -0.70 -4.62
N ALA A 56 -0.61 -0.36 -5.79
CA ALA A 56 -0.03 0.74 -6.54
C ALA A 56 -1.11 1.55 -7.26
N LEU A 57 -0.85 2.86 -7.38
CA LEU A 57 -1.76 3.81 -8.01
C LEU A 57 -0.96 4.98 -8.61
N ASP A 58 -1.29 5.34 -9.86
CA ASP A 58 -0.77 6.56 -10.49
C ASP A 58 -1.49 7.79 -9.95
N VAL A 59 -0.76 8.89 -9.83
CA VAL A 59 -1.23 10.16 -9.29
C VAL A 59 -0.85 11.27 -10.26
N ALA A 60 -1.83 12.03 -10.77
CA ALA A 60 -1.60 13.20 -11.63
C ALA A 60 -1.21 14.43 -10.76
N ALA A 61 -0.10 14.28 -10.05
CA ALA A 61 0.52 15.31 -9.23
C ALA A 61 2.02 15.04 -9.07
N PRO A 62 2.85 16.07 -8.86
CA PRO A 62 4.28 15.94 -8.58
C PRO A 62 4.57 15.07 -7.35
N ALA A 63 5.68 14.32 -7.37
CA ALA A 63 6.07 13.44 -6.27
C ALA A 63 6.17 14.16 -4.92
N PRO A 64 6.75 15.37 -4.79
CA PRO A 64 6.78 16.08 -3.51
C PRO A 64 5.38 16.40 -2.97
N LEU A 65 4.43 16.76 -3.84
CA LEU A 65 3.05 17.04 -3.43
C LEU A 65 2.33 15.77 -2.97
N THR A 66 2.51 14.68 -3.72
CA THR A 66 1.99 13.35 -3.37
C THR A 66 2.54 12.88 -2.01
N PHE A 67 3.84 13.07 -1.78
CA PHE A 67 4.47 12.73 -0.51
C PHE A 67 3.90 13.54 0.67
N ARG A 68 3.69 14.86 0.50
CA ARG A 68 3.04 15.70 1.52
C ARG A 68 1.64 15.21 1.86
N TRP A 69 0.90 14.69 0.90
CA TRP A 69 -0.40 14.07 1.16
C TRP A 69 -0.28 12.73 1.89
N LEU A 70 0.76 11.93 1.63
CA LEU A 70 1.04 10.73 2.46
C LEU A 70 1.38 11.11 3.92
N CYS A 71 2.07 12.21 4.16
CA CYS A 71 2.32 12.69 5.53
C CYS A 71 1.04 13.02 6.30
N GLN A 72 -0.08 13.31 5.62
CA GLN A 72 -1.37 13.56 6.26
C GLN A 72 -1.96 12.29 6.92
N LEU A 73 -1.43 11.11 6.67
CA LEU A 73 -1.76 9.88 7.41
C LEU A 73 -1.48 10.01 8.92
N ARG A 74 -0.72 11.02 9.35
CA ARG A 74 -0.58 11.39 10.77
C ARG A 74 -1.88 11.97 11.36
N ALA A 75 -2.69 12.64 10.55
CA ALA A 75 -3.95 13.22 11.00
C ALA A 75 -5.11 12.25 10.98
N ALA A 76 -5.18 11.40 9.93
CA ALA A 76 -6.29 10.48 9.72
C ALA A 76 -5.92 9.36 8.73
N PRO A 77 -6.65 8.24 8.71
CA PRO A 77 -6.39 7.13 7.78
C PRO A 77 -6.83 7.41 6.33
N TYR A 78 -7.70 8.39 6.07
CA TYR A 78 -8.21 8.73 4.73
C TYR A 78 -8.93 7.58 4.00
N SER A 79 -9.42 6.60 4.73
CA SER A 79 -10.14 5.46 4.18
C SER A 79 -11.64 5.56 4.48
N TYR A 80 -12.20 4.71 5.31
CA TYR A 80 -13.61 4.78 5.72
C TYR A 80 -13.73 5.47 7.08
N ASP A 81 -13.89 6.80 7.10
CA ASP A 81 -13.89 7.64 8.30
C ASP A 81 -14.83 7.14 9.41
N TRP A 82 -15.95 6.48 9.06
CA TRP A 82 -16.89 5.93 10.02
C TRP A 82 -16.34 4.67 10.72
N LEU A 83 -15.43 3.93 10.07
CA LEU A 83 -14.87 2.68 10.57
C LEU A 83 -13.56 2.90 11.30
N ASP A 84 -12.62 3.62 10.69
CA ASP A 84 -11.22 3.72 11.13
C ASP A 84 -10.83 5.09 11.68
N ASN A 85 -11.73 6.08 11.61
CA ASN A 85 -11.54 7.42 12.15
C ASN A 85 -12.62 7.82 13.18
N LEU A 86 -13.31 6.84 13.75
CA LEU A 86 -14.38 7.05 14.75
C LEU A 86 -15.47 8.05 14.28
N GLY A 87 -15.79 8.03 12.99
CA GLY A 87 -16.78 8.93 12.37
C GLY A 87 -16.28 10.36 12.13
N ARG A 88 -15.02 10.69 12.47
CA ARG A 88 -14.44 12.01 12.21
C ARG A 88 -14.01 12.08 10.75
N GLN A 89 -14.34 13.18 10.07
CA GLN A 89 -13.94 13.37 8.68
C GLN A 89 -12.42 13.61 8.55
N SER A 90 -11.79 12.91 7.65
CA SER A 90 -10.39 13.15 7.27
C SER A 90 -10.24 14.55 6.66
N PRO A 91 -9.20 15.32 7.04
CA PRO A 91 -8.96 16.68 6.54
C PRO A 91 -8.88 16.73 5.02
N ARG A 92 -9.58 17.68 4.39
CA ARG A 92 -9.57 17.88 2.93
C ARG A 92 -8.54 18.92 2.47
N ARG A 93 -7.76 19.48 3.41
CA ARG A 93 -6.66 20.43 3.18
C ARG A 93 -5.41 19.92 3.88
N LEU A 94 -4.24 20.28 3.36
CA LEU A 94 -2.99 19.99 4.04
C LEU A 94 -2.97 20.64 5.42
N THR A 95 -2.77 19.85 6.45
CA THR A 95 -2.49 20.36 7.80
C THR A 95 -0.99 20.66 7.89
N THR A 96 -0.66 21.86 8.31
CA THR A 96 0.72 22.33 8.44
C THR A 96 1.48 21.51 9.49
N GLY A 97 2.77 21.25 9.25
CA GLY A 97 3.67 20.55 10.20
C GLY A 97 3.49 19.04 10.24
N LEU A 98 2.62 18.43 9.43
CA LEU A 98 2.52 16.98 9.34
C LEU A 98 3.64 16.37 8.47
N ASP A 99 4.30 17.18 7.66
CA ASP A 99 5.49 16.82 6.88
C ASP A 99 6.82 17.00 7.67
N ASP A 100 6.74 17.49 8.92
CA ASP A 100 7.85 17.47 9.87
C ASP A 100 7.91 16.07 10.52
N LEU A 101 8.63 15.16 9.86
CA LEU A 101 8.69 13.76 10.24
C LEU A 101 9.82 13.50 11.23
N ALA A 102 9.54 12.64 12.21
CA ALA A 102 10.54 12.09 13.12
C ALA A 102 10.21 10.61 13.42
N ALA A 103 11.25 9.78 13.50
CA ALA A 103 11.07 8.38 13.88
C ALA A 103 10.37 8.26 15.25
N GLY A 104 9.52 7.24 15.39
CA GLY A 104 8.71 7.02 16.58
C GLY A 104 7.36 7.74 16.61
N GLN A 105 7.10 8.69 15.69
CA GLN A 105 5.79 9.35 15.60
C GLN A 105 4.67 8.36 15.31
N ARG A 106 3.48 8.64 15.87
CA ARG A 106 2.27 7.86 15.58
C ARG A 106 1.67 8.26 14.24
N ILE A 107 1.26 7.24 13.48
CA ILE A 107 0.55 7.37 12.20
C ILE A 107 -0.69 6.48 12.26
N MET A 108 -1.84 6.98 11.79
CA MET A 108 -3.11 6.23 11.79
C MET A 108 -3.41 5.55 13.14
N PHE A 109 -3.11 6.22 14.25
CA PHE A 109 -3.33 5.82 15.65
C PHE A 109 -2.54 4.61 16.14
N ILE A 110 -2.40 3.56 15.35
CA ILE A 110 -1.82 2.25 15.75
C ILE A 110 -0.42 2.00 15.22
N PHE A 111 -0.01 2.72 14.16
CA PHE A 111 1.31 2.55 13.56
C PHE A 111 2.34 3.53 14.14
N ARG A 112 3.61 3.15 14.02
CA ARG A 112 4.76 4.01 14.30
C ARG A 112 5.59 4.20 13.05
N LEU A 113 5.99 5.44 12.78
CA LEU A 113 6.99 5.77 11.76
C LEU A 113 8.35 5.27 12.24
N VAL A 114 8.98 4.38 11.47
CA VAL A 114 10.29 3.80 11.81
C VAL A 114 11.38 4.26 10.87
N ASP A 115 11.02 4.52 9.61
CA ASP A 115 11.95 5.01 8.60
C ASP A 115 11.22 5.93 7.61
N PHE A 116 11.94 6.90 7.05
CA PHE A 116 11.42 7.77 6.01
C PHE A 116 12.54 8.45 5.23
N ALA A 117 12.27 8.72 3.97
CA ALA A 117 13.06 9.66 3.16
C ALA A 117 12.10 10.67 2.52
N ARG A 118 12.41 11.96 2.69
CA ARG A 118 11.58 13.06 2.17
C ARG A 118 11.37 12.88 0.67
N ASP A 119 10.13 13.06 0.24
CA ASP A 119 9.65 12.93 -1.15
C ASP A 119 9.83 11.53 -1.77
N LYS A 120 10.23 10.53 -0.98
CA LYS A 120 10.48 9.17 -1.45
C LYS A 120 9.64 8.11 -0.75
N HIS A 121 9.69 8.01 0.57
CA HIS A 121 8.92 6.97 1.29
C HIS A 121 8.66 7.28 2.75
N LEU A 122 7.66 6.58 3.29
CA LEU A 122 7.36 6.43 4.71
C LEU A 122 7.28 4.94 5.03
N THR A 123 7.97 4.49 6.08
CA THR A 123 7.89 3.12 6.58
C THR A 123 7.34 3.10 7.99
N LEU A 124 6.28 2.35 8.17
CA LEU A 124 5.50 2.25 9.39
C LEU A 124 5.55 0.83 9.92
N THR A 125 5.53 0.66 11.24
CA THR A 125 5.37 -0.66 11.86
C THR A 125 4.19 -0.69 12.82
N LEU A 126 3.54 -1.85 12.88
CA LEU A 126 2.53 -2.21 13.86
C LEU A 126 3.07 -3.31 14.75
N ARG A 127 3.28 -3.01 16.03
CA ARG A 127 3.78 -3.95 17.06
C ARG A 127 3.06 -3.72 18.39
N GLY A 128 3.25 -4.63 19.32
CA GLY A 128 2.71 -4.51 20.67
C GLY A 128 1.23 -4.91 20.76
N LYS A 129 0.45 -4.25 21.62
CA LYS A 129 -0.94 -4.64 21.93
C LYS A 129 -1.86 -4.67 20.71
N SER A 130 -1.72 -3.74 19.79
CA SER A 130 -2.53 -3.71 18.56
C SER A 130 -2.18 -4.86 17.60
N ALA A 131 -0.96 -5.37 17.66
CA ALA A 131 -0.53 -6.51 16.84
C ALA A 131 -1.19 -7.83 17.29
N ALA A 132 -1.63 -7.94 18.54
CA ALA A 132 -2.35 -9.13 19.01
C ALA A 132 -3.64 -9.38 18.23
N LEU A 133 -4.28 -8.31 17.72
CA LEU A 133 -5.51 -8.40 16.93
C LEU A 133 -5.25 -8.49 15.43
N PHE A 134 -4.35 -7.65 14.91
CA PHE A 134 -4.14 -7.49 13.45
C PHE A 134 -2.90 -8.23 12.91
N GLY A 135 -2.06 -8.74 13.78
CA GLY A 135 -0.73 -9.24 13.45
C GLY A 135 0.33 -8.14 13.52
N GLU A 136 1.60 -8.53 13.55
CA GLU A 136 2.70 -7.59 13.39
C GLU A 136 2.86 -7.25 11.91
N ALA A 137 3.11 -5.99 11.60
CA ALA A 137 3.22 -5.54 10.22
C ALA A 137 4.27 -4.45 10.03
N ALA A 138 4.87 -4.42 8.85
CA ALA A 138 5.61 -3.28 8.34
C ALA A 138 5.00 -2.83 7.00
N ILE A 139 4.77 -1.53 6.86
CA ILE A 139 4.18 -0.93 5.66
C ILE A 139 5.13 0.14 5.14
N THR A 140 5.56 0.03 3.89
CA THR A 140 6.24 1.12 3.20
C THR A 140 5.33 1.72 2.13
N TYR A 141 5.07 3.02 2.24
CA TYR A 141 4.50 3.85 1.18
C TYR A 141 5.64 4.50 0.42
N ARG A 142 5.85 4.13 -0.83
CA ARG A 142 6.87 4.71 -1.71
C ARG A 142 6.21 5.63 -2.72
N VAL A 143 6.82 6.79 -2.97
CA VAL A 143 6.45 7.69 -4.06
C VAL A 143 7.55 7.65 -5.10
N VAL A 144 7.17 7.40 -6.35
CA VAL A 144 8.07 7.38 -7.49
C VAL A 144 7.66 8.50 -8.44
N ALA A 145 8.58 9.39 -8.80
CA ALA A 145 8.35 10.39 -9.84
C ALA A 145 8.33 9.70 -11.22
N ILE A 146 7.28 9.92 -12.01
CA ILE A 146 7.18 9.43 -13.39
C ILE A 146 7.54 10.56 -14.37
N THR A 147 6.93 11.74 -14.17
CA THR A 147 7.26 12.98 -14.84
C THR A 147 7.28 14.11 -13.80
N PRO A 148 7.67 15.35 -14.15
CA PRO A 148 7.54 16.48 -13.23
C PRO A 148 6.12 16.68 -12.67
N GLU A 149 5.08 16.32 -13.45
CA GLU A 149 3.65 16.54 -13.12
C GLU A 149 2.97 15.25 -12.64
N ARG A 150 3.64 14.10 -12.68
CA ARG A 150 3.04 12.79 -12.36
C ARG A 150 3.93 11.96 -11.46
N SER A 151 3.30 11.30 -10.54
CA SER A 151 3.95 10.35 -9.63
C SER A 151 3.16 9.05 -9.53
N ARG A 152 3.74 8.08 -8.86
CA ARG A 152 3.13 6.80 -8.56
C ARG A 152 3.35 6.45 -7.10
N ILE A 153 2.30 6.04 -6.43
CA ILE A 153 2.39 5.48 -5.07
C ILE A 153 2.47 3.98 -5.21
N VAL A 154 3.48 3.39 -4.57
CA VAL A 154 3.63 1.93 -4.45
C VAL A 154 3.72 1.59 -2.97
N VAL A 155 2.87 0.69 -2.51
CA VAL A 155 2.82 0.26 -1.11
C VAL A 155 3.15 -1.22 -1.02
N LYS A 156 4.02 -1.55 -0.08
CA LYS A 156 4.27 -2.92 0.36
C LYS A 156 3.88 -3.05 1.82
N LEU A 157 3.00 -4.01 2.11
CA LEU A 157 2.68 -4.47 3.46
C LEU A 157 3.28 -5.87 3.65
N ALA A 158 4.21 -5.98 4.58
CA ALA A 158 4.74 -7.25 5.09
C ALA A 158 4.06 -7.55 6.43
N ILE A 159 3.52 -8.76 6.61
CA ILE A 159 2.72 -9.11 7.79
C ILE A 159 3.09 -10.48 8.36
N HIS A 160 3.17 -10.54 9.71
CA HIS A 160 3.14 -11.77 10.49
C HIS A 160 1.79 -11.89 11.18
N TYR A 161 1.05 -12.91 10.81
CA TYR A 161 -0.28 -13.13 11.37
C TYR A 161 -0.23 -13.71 12.79
N PRO A 162 -1.17 -13.38 13.67
CA PRO A 162 -1.36 -14.12 14.92
C PRO A 162 -1.93 -15.53 14.62
N PHE A 163 -2.29 -16.28 15.68
CA PHE A 163 -2.70 -17.69 15.59
C PHE A 163 -3.79 -17.97 14.53
N TRP A 164 -4.71 -17.03 14.28
CA TRP A 164 -5.78 -17.17 13.27
C TRP A 164 -5.26 -17.18 11.84
N GLY A 165 -4.09 -16.62 11.58
CA GLY A 165 -3.47 -16.56 10.26
C GLY A 165 -2.94 -17.91 9.75
N ARG A 166 -3.03 -18.99 10.53
CA ARG A 166 -2.79 -20.35 10.04
C ARG A 166 -3.81 -20.83 9.00
N TRP A 167 -4.96 -20.15 8.91
CA TRP A 167 -6.05 -20.52 8.01
C TRP A 167 -5.96 -19.71 6.70
N PRO A 168 -5.69 -20.36 5.54
CA PRO A 168 -5.50 -19.65 4.26
C PRO A 168 -6.71 -18.80 3.84
N LEU A 169 -7.94 -19.26 4.14
CA LEU A 169 -9.15 -18.50 3.86
C LEU A 169 -9.18 -17.18 4.66
N ILE A 170 -8.76 -17.19 5.90
CA ILE A 170 -8.73 -15.99 6.74
C ILE A 170 -7.67 -15.01 6.24
N ARG A 171 -6.48 -15.48 5.85
CA ARG A 171 -5.47 -14.64 5.19
C ARG A 171 -6.02 -13.96 3.92
N TRP A 172 -6.70 -14.73 3.10
CA TRP A 172 -7.31 -14.20 1.87
C TRP A 172 -8.40 -13.16 2.16
N LEU A 173 -9.28 -13.40 3.14
CA LEU A 173 -10.28 -12.43 3.60
C LEU A 173 -9.63 -11.17 4.16
N PHE A 174 -8.55 -11.31 4.92
CA PHE A 174 -7.75 -10.18 5.40
C PHE A 174 -7.18 -9.37 4.23
N ALA A 175 -6.59 -10.03 3.24
CA ALA A 175 -6.04 -9.38 2.05
C ALA A 175 -7.10 -8.62 1.24
N ILE A 176 -8.36 -9.12 1.19
CA ILE A 176 -9.50 -8.40 0.58
C ILE A 176 -9.90 -7.20 1.43
N GLY A 177 -10.02 -7.36 2.74
CA GLY A 177 -10.35 -6.26 3.66
C GLY A 177 -9.33 -5.12 3.55
N ASP A 178 -8.04 -5.47 3.62
CA ASP A 178 -6.96 -4.51 3.40
C ASP A 178 -7.04 -3.85 2.02
N LEU A 179 -7.29 -4.62 0.95
CA LEU A 179 -7.43 -4.07 -0.39
C LEU A 179 -8.54 -3.00 -0.46
N ILE A 180 -9.70 -3.27 0.12
CA ILE A 180 -10.83 -2.32 0.14
C ILE A 180 -10.44 -1.03 0.87
N MET A 181 -9.81 -1.16 2.03
CA MET A 181 -9.34 -0.03 2.85
C MET A 181 -8.26 0.77 2.11
N MET A 182 -7.23 0.10 1.61
CA MET A 182 -6.11 0.73 0.90
C MET A 182 -6.52 1.40 -0.41
N ARG A 183 -7.41 0.79 -1.19
CA ARG A 183 -7.97 1.43 -2.40
C ARG A 183 -8.67 2.74 -2.07
N LYS A 184 -9.46 2.76 -1.00
CA LYS A 184 -10.14 3.96 -0.54
C LYS A 184 -9.14 5.02 -0.06
N GLN A 185 -8.16 4.63 0.76
CA GLN A 185 -7.11 5.49 1.29
C GLN A 185 -6.29 6.14 0.15
N LEU A 186 -5.66 5.31 -0.69
CA LEU A 186 -4.82 5.79 -1.79
C LEU A 186 -5.62 6.63 -2.79
N GLY A 187 -6.84 6.19 -3.14
CA GLY A 187 -7.71 6.96 -4.04
C GLY A 187 -8.17 8.30 -3.44
N THR A 188 -8.34 8.40 -2.12
CA THR A 188 -8.65 9.67 -1.46
C THR A 188 -7.45 10.61 -1.50
N LEU A 189 -6.26 10.12 -1.10
CA LEU A 189 -5.03 10.91 -1.09
C LEU A 189 -4.63 11.37 -2.50
N SER A 190 -4.72 10.49 -3.50
CA SER A 190 -4.49 10.81 -4.91
C SER A 190 -5.38 11.96 -5.38
N LYS A 191 -6.70 11.85 -5.19
CA LYS A 191 -7.65 12.89 -5.59
C LYS A 191 -7.38 14.24 -4.92
N LEU A 192 -6.95 14.25 -3.67
CA LEU A 192 -6.60 15.47 -2.94
C LEU A 192 -5.30 16.10 -3.47
N ALA A 193 -4.29 15.27 -3.76
CA ALA A 193 -3.04 15.71 -4.37
C ALA A 193 -3.29 16.30 -5.78
N GLU A 194 -4.04 15.59 -6.62
CA GLU A 194 -4.40 16.02 -7.97
C GLU A 194 -5.24 17.31 -7.99
N ALA A 195 -6.21 17.42 -7.05
CA ALA A 195 -7.01 18.64 -6.95
C ALA A 195 -6.15 19.84 -6.54
N MET A 196 -5.15 19.62 -5.69
CA MET A 196 -4.21 20.68 -5.28
C MET A 196 -3.25 21.04 -6.41
N ALA A 197 -2.71 20.05 -7.16
CA ALA A 197 -1.85 20.28 -8.32
C ALA A 197 -2.57 21.13 -9.37
N ARG A 198 -3.79 20.76 -9.75
CA ARG A 198 -4.62 21.53 -10.71
C ARG A 198 -4.86 22.98 -10.26
N ARG A 199 -5.08 23.23 -8.96
CA ARG A 199 -5.26 24.61 -8.44
C ARG A 199 -3.98 25.43 -8.46
N ALA A 200 -2.83 24.76 -8.38
CA ALA A 200 -1.51 25.40 -8.41
C ALA A 200 -0.96 25.57 -9.85
N GLY A 201 -1.66 25.04 -10.86
CA GLY A 201 -1.17 25.05 -12.25
C GLY A 201 0.00 24.10 -12.51
N LEU A 202 0.11 23.02 -11.70
CA LEU A 202 1.15 22.01 -11.78
C LEU A 202 0.65 20.77 -12.54
#